data_31585eb527334776f307daa0f0dc8618
#
_entry.id   31585eb527334776f307daa0f0dc8618
#
_cell.length_a   1.000
_cell.length_b   1.000
_cell.length_c   1.000
_cell.angle_alpha   90.00
_cell.angle_beta   90.00
_cell.angle_gamma   90.00
#
_symmetry.space_group_name_H-M   'P 1'
#
loop_
_entity.id
_entity.type
_entity.pdbx_description
1 polymer ?
#
loop_
_entity_poly.entity_id
_entity_poly.type
_entity_poly.pdbx_seq_one_letter_code
_entity_poly.pdbx_strand_id
1 'polypeptide(L)'
;MKSTTVTSPQHKTGRKIPTIFNGQVLNNENNKVEGTTWLTNIQIRAHCQRPTKFTHKVEVLGDSHIIGSAAVINQNLDEKYKVCSLTQPGACTKQIVDSQEEVLNNLGKSDVIVINGGSNDIEEANGRVNGILNLMVHFVQKYTNTNIVLVNIPYRHDLRKHDKKNLCIQNYNNKLKNITNIFQHVSLIETSSDWRLYTRHGFHLNRFG
;
A
#
# COMPACT_ATOMS: atom_id res chain seq x y z
N MET A 1 4.78 20.25 -59.41
CA MET A 1 4.67 19.40 -58.19
C MET A 1 4.39 20.32 -57.03
N LYS A 2 3.17 20.29 -56.50
CA LYS A 2 2.71 21.16 -55.41
C LYS A 2 2.78 20.36 -54.12
N SER A 3 3.53 20.86 -53.12
CA SER A 3 3.56 20.31 -51.75
C SER A 3 2.45 20.97 -50.93
N THR A 4 1.58 20.16 -50.36
CA THR A 4 0.53 20.57 -49.42
C THR A 4 0.99 20.28 -48.01
N THR A 5 1.22 21.33 -47.24
CA THR A 5 1.44 21.30 -45.80
C THR A 5 0.10 21.19 -45.06
N VAL A 6 -0.06 20.16 -44.27
CA VAL A 6 -1.21 19.99 -43.36
C VAL A 6 -0.81 20.45 -41.97
N THR A 7 -1.44 21.51 -41.50
CA THR A 7 -1.34 22.02 -40.13
C THR A 7 -2.38 21.34 -39.25
N SER A 8 -1.96 20.70 -38.15
CA SER A 8 -2.83 20.16 -37.12
C SER A 8 -3.19 21.23 -36.06
N PRO A 9 -4.42 21.25 -35.53
CA PRO A 9 -4.82 22.22 -34.51
C PRO A 9 -4.36 21.78 -33.13
N GLN A 10 -3.71 22.71 -32.41
CA GLN A 10 -3.40 22.59 -31.00
C GLN A 10 -4.66 22.81 -30.15
N HIS A 11 -5.09 21.81 -29.38
CA HIS A 11 -6.06 22.00 -28.31
C HIS A 11 -5.31 21.99 -26.97
N LYS A 12 -5.09 23.19 -26.41
CA LYS A 12 -4.68 23.39 -25.01
C LYS A 12 -5.94 23.54 -24.16
N THR A 13 -6.25 22.59 -23.32
CA THR A 13 -7.08 22.81 -22.13
C THR A 13 -6.39 22.20 -20.93
N GLY A 14 -5.56 23.01 -20.28
CA GLY A 14 -4.99 22.68 -18.98
C GLY A 14 -6.05 22.78 -17.90
N ARG A 15 -6.54 21.64 -17.40
CA ARG A 15 -7.26 21.60 -16.12
C ARG A 15 -6.23 21.68 -15.00
N LYS A 16 -6.24 22.76 -14.25
CA LYS A 16 -5.51 22.89 -12.97
C LYS A 16 -6.14 21.94 -11.97
N ILE A 17 -5.34 20.99 -11.48
CA ILE A 17 -5.72 20.12 -10.36
C ILE A 17 -5.48 20.92 -9.08
N PRO A 18 -6.46 21.05 -8.15
CA PRO A 18 -6.24 21.74 -6.89
C PRO A 18 -5.30 20.92 -6.00
N THR A 19 -4.26 21.57 -5.50
CA THR A 19 -3.35 20.99 -4.51
C THR A 19 -4.02 21.12 -3.14
N ILE A 20 -4.32 19.99 -2.52
CA ILE A 20 -4.85 19.95 -1.15
C ILE A 20 -3.67 19.86 -0.20
N PHE A 21 -3.44 20.91 0.57
CA PHE A 21 -2.54 20.93 1.71
C PHE A 21 -3.35 21.24 2.98
N ASN A 22 -3.28 20.37 3.98
CA ASN A 22 -3.89 20.55 5.32
C ASN A 22 -5.39 20.84 5.35
N GLY A 23 -6.20 20.19 4.52
CA GLY A 23 -7.66 20.26 4.64
C GLY A 23 -8.30 21.63 4.37
N GLN A 24 -7.57 22.61 3.83
CA GLN A 24 -8.10 23.90 3.42
C GLN A 24 -7.97 24.10 1.91
N VAL A 25 -9.09 24.37 1.27
CA VAL A 25 -9.15 24.81 -0.13
C VAL A 25 -8.87 26.30 -0.18
N LEU A 26 -7.74 26.71 -0.73
CA LEU A 26 -7.44 28.12 -1.00
C LEU A 26 -8.06 28.49 -2.34
N ASN A 27 -9.20 29.13 -2.33
CA ASN A 27 -9.75 29.83 -3.48
C ASN A 27 -9.22 31.26 -3.51
N ASN A 28 -8.35 31.55 -4.47
CA ASN A 28 -8.00 32.91 -4.83
C ASN A 28 -8.97 33.38 -5.92
N GLU A 29 -9.97 34.16 -5.56
CA GLU A 29 -10.61 35.12 -6.44
C GLU A 29 -11.23 36.26 -5.63
N ASN A 30 -10.65 37.44 -5.80
CA ASN A 30 -11.25 38.70 -5.40
C ASN A 30 -12.48 38.97 -6.27
N ASN A 31 -13.68 38.93 -5.72
CA ASN A 31 -14.82 39.66 -6.26
C ASN A 31 -15.74 40.05 -5.11
N LYS A 32 -15.81 41.37 -4.91
CA LYS A 32 -16.75 42.09 -4.07
C LYS A 32 -18.15 41.94 -4.65
N VAL A 33 -19.07 41.33 -3.95
CA VAL A 33 -20.51 41.50 -4.18
C VAL A 33 -21.17 41.71 -2.82
N GLU A 34 -21.79 42.88 -2.69
CA GLU A 34 -22.64 43.27 -1.55
C GLU A 34 -23.96 42.49 -1.57
N GLY A 35 -24.41 42.15 -0.38
CA GLY A 35 -25.84 42.00 -0.08
C GLY A 35 -26.38 40.59 0.03
N THR A 36 -26.76 40.35 1.20
CA THR A 36 -27.87 39.62 1.83
C THR A 36 -27.45 38.49 2.76
N THR A 37 -27.58 38.90 4.04
CA THR A 37 -27.44 38.03 5.20
C THR A 37 -28.55 37.00 5.28
N TRP A 38 -28.25 35.73 5.07
CA TRP A 38 -29.05 34.64 5.63
C TRP A 38 -28.17 33.85 6.58
N LEU A 39 -28.25 34.27 7.86
CA LEU A 39 -27.69 33.47 8.97
C LEU A 39 -28.54 32.22 9.15
N THR A 40 -28.17 31.15 8.50
CA THR A 40 -28.52 29.83 8.98
C THR A 40 -27.49 29.43 10.01
N ASN A 41 -27.91 29.37 11.27
CA ASN A 41 -27.17 28.81 12.40
C ASN A 41 -26.91 27.31 12.15
N ILE A 42 -25.89 27.02 11.37
CA ILE A 42 -25.27 25.68 11.42
C ILE A 42 -24.39 25.71 12.64
N GLN A 43 -24.92 25.26 13.77
CA GLN A 43 -24.10 24.81 14.88
C GLN A 43 -23.28 23.64 14.38
N ILE A 44 -22.08 23.92 13.86
CA ILE A 44 -21.02 22.92 13.77
C ILE A 44 -20.71 22.59 15.23
N ARG A 45 -21.33 21.55 15.77
CA ARG A 45 -20.82 20.89 16.95
C ARG A 45 -19.46 20.37 16.54
N ALA A 46 -18.42 21.15 16.79
CA ALA A 46 -17.08 20.65 16.87
C ALA A 46 -17.14 19.54 17.94
N HIS A 47 -17.31 18.33 17.51
CA HIS A 47 -17.04 17.16 18.34
C HIS A 47 -15.55 17.25 18.60
N CYS A 48 -15.20 17.90 19.74
CA CYS A 48 -13.85 17.89 20.26
C CYS A 48 -13.58 16.42 20.64
N GLN A 49 -13.17 15.64 19.64
CA GLN A 49 -12.69 14.29 19.87
C GLN A 49 -11.48 14.47 20.77
N ARG A 50 -11.59 13.97 22.00
CA ARG A 50 -10.43 13.85 22.89
C ARG A 50 -9.35 13.15 22.08
N PRO A 51 -8.10 13.63 22.09
CA PRO A 51 -7.03 12.94 21.37
C PRO A 51 -7.00 11.50 21.88
N THR A 52 -7.43 10.58 21.06
CA THR A 52 -7.35 9.16 21.35
C THR A 52 -5.86 8.85 21.45
N LYS A 53 -5.39 8.50 22.66
CA LYS A 53 -4.01 8.13 22.87
C LYS A 53 -3.86 6.73 22.24
N PHE A 54 -3.36 6.68 21.03
CA PHE A 54 -3.01 5.41 20.42
C PHE A 54 -2.01 4.68 21.32
N THR A 55 -2.32 3.44 21.65
CA THR A 55 -1.47 2.58 22.49
C THR A 55 -0.67 1.59 21.68
N HIS A 56 -1.11 1.31 20.45
CA HIS A 56 -0.48 0.35 19.56
C HIS A 56 -0.30 0.94 18.16
N LYS A 57 0.70 0.46 17.43
CA LYS A 57 0.98 0.86 16.07
C LYS A 57 0.87 -0.34 15.13
N VAL A 58 0.39 -0.07 13.93
CA VAL A 58 0.42 -1.02 12.80
C VAL A 58 1.13 -0.33 11.65
N GLU A 59 2.30 -0.81 11.30
CA GLU A 59 3.09 -0.30 10.17
C GLU A 59 2.92 -1.24 8.98
N VAL A 60 2.38 -0.75 7.87
CA VAL A 60 2.10 -1.52 6.66
C VAL A 60 3.12 -1.15 5.59
N LEU A 61 3.96 -2.10 5.20
CA LEU A 61 5.06 -1.90 4.26
C LEU A 61 4.88 -2.76 3.02
N GLY A 62 5.14 -2.22 1.85
CA GLY A 62 5.15 -3.05 0.65
C GLY A 62 5.12 -2.27 -0.67
N ASP A 63 4.95 -3.01 -1.75
CA ASP A 63 4.87 -2.50 -3.10
C ASP A 63 3.43 -2.05 -3.48
N SER A 64 3.11 -2.05 -4.79
CA SER A 64 1.79 -1.65 -5.29
C SER A 64 0.62 -2.53 -4.81
N HIS A 65 0.89 -3.74 -4.34
CA HIS A 65 -0.16 -4.67 -3.89
C HIS A 65 -0.81 -4.25 -2.55
N ILE A 66 -0.16 -3.39 -1.76
CA ILE A 66 -0.72 -2.90 -0.50
C ILE A 66 -1.41 -1.53 -0.61
N ILE A 67 -1.56 -0.98 -1.82
CA ILE A 67 -2.23 0.31 -2.01
C ILE A 67 -3.65 0.25 -1.44
N GLY A 68 -3.95 1.17 -0.51
CA GLY A 68 -5.27 1.27 0.14
C GLY A 68 -5.48 0.31 1.32
N SER A 69 -4.63 -0.70 1.54
CA SER A 69 -4.80 -1.67 2.63
C SER A 69 -4.79 -1.03 4.02
N ALA A 70 -3.94 -0.03 4.26
CA ALA A 70 -3.91 0.68 5.54
C ALA A 70 -5.24 1.36 5.89
N ALA A 71 -5.94 1.92 4.91
CA ALA A 71 -7.26 2.52 5.13
C ALA A 71 -8.29 1.45 5.53
N VAL A 72 -8.27 0.29 4.86
CA VAL A 72 -9.14 -0.85 5.19
C VAL A 72 -8.83 -1.41 6.57
N ILE A 73 -7.55 -1.59 6.89
CA ILE A 73 -7.11 -2.05 8.22
C ILE A 73 -7.59 -1.08 9.30
N ASN A 74 -7.36 0.23 9.10
CA ASN A 74 -7.75 1.26 10.06
C ASN A 74 -9.27 1.33 10.29
N GLN A 75 -10.10 1.05 9.27
CA GLN A 75 -11.56 1.01 9.39
C GLN A 75 -12.05 -0.20 10.20
N ASN A 76 -11.27 -1.28 10.29
CA ASN A 76 -11.64 -2.53 10.92
C ASN A 76 -10.93 -2.78 12.27
N LEU A 77 -10.00 -1.92 12.65
CA LEU A 77 -9.33 -2.00 13.95
C LEU A 77 -9.96 -1.05 14.96
N ASP A 78 -9.78 -1.39 16.24
CA ASP A 78 -10.14 -0.57 17.40
C ASP A 78 -9.35 0.77 17.37
N GLU A 79 -9.95 1.84 17.91
CA GLU A 79 -9.37 3.19 18.00
C GLU A 79 -8.01 3.26 18.74
N LYS A 80 -7.67 2.24 19.50
CA LYS A 80 -6.37 2.14 20.17
C LYS A 80 -5.20 1.89 19.21
N TYR A 81 -5.46 1.48 17.96
CA TYR A 81 -4.43 1.23 16.96
C TYR A 81 -4.23 2.46 16.05
N LYS A 82 -2.99 2.86 15.87
CA LYS A 82 -2.58 3.81 14.84
C LYS A 82 -2.04 3.04 13.64
N VAL A 83 -2.71 3.11 12.50
CA VAL A 83 -2.27 2.46 11.27
C VAL A 83 -1.52 3.48 10.40
N CYS A 84 -0.28 3.15 10.03
CA CYS A 84 0.52 3.90 9.07
C CYS A 84 0.92 2.98 7.92
N SER A 85 1.20 3.52 6.74
CA SER A 85 1.74 2.72 5.63
C SER A 85 2.80 3.45 4.85
N LEU A 86 3.78 2.68 4.38
CA LEU A 86 4.69 3.08 3.34
C LEU A 86 4.50 2.16 2.14
N THR A 87 3.90 2.69 1.10
CA THR A 87 3.73 2.00 -0.18
C THR A 87 4.77 2.49 -1.17
N GLN A 88 5.53 1.57 -1.75
CA GLN A 88 6.59 1.85 -2.73
C GLN A 88 6.30 1.08 -4.03
N PRO A 89 5.45 1.60 -4.93
CA PRO A 89 5.13 0.93 -6.17
C PRO A 89 6.39 0.63 -7.00
N GLY A 90 6.52 -0.62 -7.47
CA GLY A 90 7.69 -1.07 -8.22
C GLY A 90 8.93 -1.42 -7.38
N ALA A 91 8.89 -1.22 -6.06
CA ALA A 91 10.04 -1.54 -5.21
C ALA A 91 10.28 -3.05 -5.09
N CYS A 92 11.55 -3.44 -5.09
CA CYS A 92 11.99 -4.78 -4.71
C CYS A 92 12.01 -4.94 -3.18
N THR A 93 12.01 -6.19 -2.71
CA THR A 93 11.99 -6.53 -1.27
C THR A 93 13.07 -5.79 -0.49
N LYS A 94 14.28 -5.69 -1.03
CA LYS A 94 15.38 -4.98 -0.36
C LYS A 94 15.02 -3.52 -0.05
N GLN A 95 14.43 -2.81 -1.00
CA GLN A 95 14.03 -1.41 -0.83
C GLN A 95 12.94 -1.27 0.24
N ILE A 96 11.98 -2.22 0.27
CA ILE A 96 10.90 -2.24 1.25
C ILE A 96 11.43 -2.47 2.67
N VAL A 97 12.29 -3.48 2.87
CA VAL A 97 12.81 -3.83 4.20
C VAL A 97 13.77 -2.79 4.78
N ASP A 98 14.45 -2.05 3.90
CA ASP A 98 15.42 -1.01 4.32
C ASP A 98 14.76 0.36 4.55
N SER A 99 13.49 0.54 4.14
CA SER A 99 12.88 1.87 3.98
C SER A 99 12.49 2.57 5.28
N GLN A 100 12.26 1.87 6.38
CA GLN A 100 11.64 2.39 7.61
C GLN A 100 12.39 1.96 8.88
N GLU A 101 13.67 1.74 8.80
CA GLU A 101 14.46 1.19 9.90
C GLU A 101 14.28 1.95 11.22
N GLU A 102 14.32 3.28 11.17
CA GLU A 102 14.17 4.13 12.36
C GLU A 102 12.78 3.96 13.00
N VAL A 103 11.71 3.91 12.19
CA VAL A 103 10.35 3.73 12.69
C VAL A 103 10.16 2.34 13.28
N LEU A 104 10.66 1.31 12.59
CA LEU A 104 10.50 -0.09 12.99
C LEU A 104 11.30 -0.43 14.25
N ASN A 105 12.45 0.18 14.46
CA ASN A 105 13.26 0.00 15.68
C ASN A 105 12.55 0.53 16.95
N ASN A 106 11.55 1.42 16.79
CA ASN A 106 10.76 1.96 17.89
C ASN A 106 9.45 1.20 18.16
N LEU A 107 9.24 0.05 17.51
CA LEU A 107 8.06 -0.79 17.75
C LEU A 107 8.31 -1.79 18.88
N GLY A 108 7.24 -2.10 19.62
CA GLY A 108 7.25 -3.01 20.75
C GLY A 108 6.36 -4.24 20.55
N LYS A 109 6.25 -5.08 21.58
CA LYS A 109 5.50 -6.35 21.54
C LYS A 109 4.01 -6.22 21.24
N SER A 110 3.44 -5.05 21.48
CA SER A 110 2.02 -4.78 21.21
C SER A 110 1.78 -4.19 19.81
N ASP A 111 2.85 -3.86 19.10
CA ASP A 111 2.79 -3.30 17.76
C ASP A 111 2.85 -4.41 16.71
N VAL A 112 2.50 -4.05 15.47
CA VAL A 112 2.45 -5.00 14.36
C VAL A 112 3.12 -4.39 13.12
N ILE A 113 3.94 -5.18 12.46
CA ILE A 113 4.44 -4.89 11.12
C ILE A 113 3.67 -5.79 10.15
N VAL A 114 3.02 -5.22 9.15
CA VAL A 114 2.48 -5.95 7.99
C VAL A 114 3.40 -5.69 6.82
N ILE A 115 3.94 -6.73 6.20
CA ILE A 115 4.87 -6.58 5.09
C ILE A 115 4.49 -7.46 3.89
N ASN A 116 4.47 -6.84 2.71
CA ASN A 116 4.33 -7.51 1.42
C ASN A 116 5.49 -7.10 0.51
N GLY A 117 6.11 -8.07 -0.14
CA GLY A 117 7.19 -7.82 -1.08
C GLY A 117 7.57 -9.09 -1.85
N GLY A 118 8.31 -8.91 -2.95
CA GLY A 118 8.79 -10.01 -3.77
C GLY A 118 8.20 -10.07 -5.17
N SER A 119 7.08 -9.40 -5.44
CA SER A 119 6.44 -9.40 -6.76
C SER A 119 7.40 -8.87 -7.83
N ASN A 120 8.02 -7.72 -7.55
CA ASN A 120 8.95 -7.09 -8.48
C ASN A 120 10.29 -7.85 -8.57
N ASP A 121 10.74 -8.45 -7.47
CA ASP A 121 11.95 -9.29 -7.48
C ASP A 121 11.79 -10.51 -8.40
N ILE A 122 10.61 -11.12 -8.43
CA ILE A 122 10.32 -12.26 -9.33
C ILE A 122 10.33 -11.80 -10.78
N GLU A 123 9.87 -10.59 -11.07
CA GLU A 123 9.95 -9.99 -12.41
C GLU A 123 11.41 -9.79 -12.87
N GLU A 124 12.24 -9.19 -12.01
CA GLU A 124 13.61 -8.80 -12.36
C GLU A 124 14.61 -9.96 -12.34
N ALA A 125 14.48 -10.86 -11.38
CA ALA A 125 15.54 -11.81 -11.04
C ALA A 125 15.43 -13.17 -11.73
N ASN A 126 14.63 -13.32 -12.79
CA ASN A 126 14.39 -14.63 -13.43
C ASN A 126 14.09 -15.75 -12.41
N GLY A 127 13.36 -15.43 -11.34
CA GLY A 127 12.90 -16.38 -10.34
C GLY A 127 13.90 -16.77 -9.26
N ARG A 128 14.87 -15.93 -8.92
CA ARG A 128 15.81 -16.18 -7.81
C ARG A 128 15.12 -15.99 -6.44
N VAL A 129 14.23 -16.92 -6.10
CA VAL A 129 13.41 -16.93 -4.88
C VAL A 129 14.22 -16.88 -3.58
N ASN A 130 15.39 -17.54 -3.54
CA ASN A 130 16.18 -17.65 -2.31
C ASN A 130 16.72 -16.29 -1.81
N GLY A 131 17.07 -15.37 -2.72
CA GLY A 131 17.52 -14.03 -2.33
C GLY A 131 16.42 -13.25 -1.59
N ILE A 132 15.20 -13.32 -2.11
CA ILE A 132 14.03 -12.67 -1.50
C ILE A 132 13.74 -13.26 -0.11
N LEU A 133 13.77 -14.59 0.00
CA LEU A 133 13.54 -15.28 1.26
C LEU A 133 14.59 -14.92 2.32
N ASN A 134 15.85 -14.84 1.94
CA ASN A 134 16.91 -14.45 2.86
C ASN A 134 16.70 -13.04 3.40
N LEU A 135 16.25 -12.10 2.58
CA LEU A 135 15.88 -10.75 3.03
C LEU A 135 14.71 -10.79 4.04
N MET A 136 13.68 -11.58 3.77
CA MET A 136 12.55 -11.74 4.70
C MET A 136 12.96 -12.43 6.01
N VAL A 137 13.79 -13.46 5.96
CA VAL A 137 14.32 -14.12 7.17
C VAL A 137 15.15 -13.13 7.99
N HIS A 138 16.04 -12.38 7.36
CA HIS A 138 16.82 -11.34 8.04
C HIS A 138 15.93 -10.29 8.69
N PHE A 139 14.91 -9.84 7.97
CA PHE A 139 13.93 -8.88 8.48
C PHE A 139 13.22 -9.41 9.73
N VAL A 140 12.71 -10.64 9.66
CA VAL A 140 12.03 -11.30 10.79
C VAL A 140 12.96 -11.47 12.00
N GLN A 141 14.21 -11.85 11.77
CA GLN A 141 15.22 -12.00 12.81
C GLN A 141 15.61 -10.68 13.47
N LYS A 142 15.59 -9.59 12.71
CA LYS A 142 15.92 -8.24 13.21
C LYS A 142 14.84 -7.70 14.16
N TYR A 143 13.57 -7.92 13.84
CA TYR A 143 12.45 -7.31 14.58
C TYR A 143 11.70 -8.29 15.49
N THR A 144 12.44 -9.04 16.30
CA THR A 144 11.88 -10.04 17.22
C THR A 144 11.06 -9.46 18.38
N ASN A 145 11.15 -8.14 18.61
CA ASN A 145 10.43 -7.45 19.68
C ASN A 145 9.07 -6.89 19.23
N THR A 146 8.58 -7.27 18.05
CA THR A 146 7.26 -6.88 17.54
C THR A 146 6.60 -8.05 16.82
N ASN A 147 5.30 -7.97 16.58
CA ASN A 147 4.59 -8.98 15.80
C ASN A 147 4.73 -8.66 14.30
N ILE A 148 4.97 -9.67 13.50
CA ILE A 148 5.13 -9.52 12.05
C ILE A 148 4.06 -10.34 11.33
N VAL A 149 3.36 -9.70 10.41
CA VAL A 149 2.42 -10.33 9.48
C VAL A 149 3.04 -10.27 8.09
N LEU A 150 3.49 -11.41 7.61
CA LEU A 150 3.93 -11.57 6.23
C LEU A 150 2.70 -11.71 5.33
N VAL A 151 2.69 -11.04 4.20
CA VAL A 151 1.66 -11.24 3.17
C VAL A 151 2.32 -11.89 1.98
N ASN A 152 1.80 -13.03 1.54
CA ASN A 152 2.38 -13.74 0.40
C ASN A 152 2.18 -12.98 -0.91
N ILE A 153 2.91 -13.36 -1.96
CA ILE A 153 2.78 -12.75 -3.29
C ILE A 153 1.48 -13.26 -3.93
N PRO A 154 0.61 -12.35 -4.42
CA PRO A 154 -0.61 -12.74 -5.12
C PRO A 154 -0.32 -13.53 -6.40
N TYR A 155 -1.26 -14.41 -6.77
CA TYR A 155 -1.18 -15.14 -8.03
C TYR A 155 -1.33 -14.19 -9.22
N ARG A 156 -0.63 -14.48 -10.32
CA ARG A 156 -0.63 -13.69 -11.56
C ARG A 156 -1.61 -14.26 -12.57
N HIS A 157 -2.84 -13.74 -12.57
CA HIS A 157 -3.89 -14.14 -13.53
C HIS A 157 -3.70 -13.52 -14.92
N ASP A 158 -2.86 -12.51 -15.05
CA ASP A 158 -2.43 -11.93 -16.33
C ASP A 158 -1.46 -12.82 -17.10
N LEU A 159 -0.90 -13.83 -16.45
CA LEU A 159 -0.01 -14.84 -17.04
C LEU A 159 -0.74 -16.16 -17.28
N ARG A 160 -0.16 -17.01 -18.13
CA ARG A 160 -0.66 -18.38 -18.31
C ARG A 160 -0.53 -19.19 -17.01
N LYS A 161 -1.44 -20.15 -16.79
CA LYS A 161 -1.49 -20.98 -15.57
C LYS A 161 -0.15 -21.64 -15.20
N HIS A 162 0.62 -22.07 -16.19
CA HIS A 162 1.91 -22.74 -15.99
C HIS A 162 3.10 -21.84 -16.34
N ASP A 163 2.91 -20.53 -16.27
CA ASP A 163 4.01 -19.58 -16.45
C ASP A 163 5.07 -19.78 -15.37
N LYS A 164 6.34 -19.69 -15.76
CA LYS A 164 7.48 -19.86 -14.84
C LYS A 164 7.40 -18.92 -13.64
N LYS A 165 6.89 -17.70 -13.82
CA LYS A 165 6.73 -16.73 -12.74
C LYS A 165 5.70 -17.20 -11.72
N ASN A 166 4.57 -17.77 -12.15
CA ASN A 166 3.59 -18.35 -11.23
C ASN A 166 4.15 -19.55 -10.45
N LEU A 167 5.00 -20.37 -11.06
CA LEU A 167 5.71 -21.43 -10.36
C LEU A 167 6.71 -20.90 -9.35
N CYS A 168 7.40 -19.79 -9.67
CA CYS A 168 8.29 -19.10 -8.73
C CYS A 168 7.54 -18.50 -7.56
N ILE A 169 6.37 -17.87 -7.80
CA ILE A 169 5.48 -17.33 -6.77
C ILE A 169 5.04 -18.45 -5.83
N GLN A 170 4.57 -19.55 -6.37
CA GLN A 170 4.15 -20.72 -5.57
C GLN A 170 5.29 -21.25 -4.69
N ASN A 171 6.49 -21.41 -5.27
CA ASN A 171 7.66 -21.87 -4.54
C ASN A 171 8.05 -20.88 -3.43
N TYR A 172 8.04 -19.57 -3.71
CA TYR A 172 8.27 -18.53 -2.71
C TYR A 172 7.26 -18.59 -1.58
N ASN A 173 5.97 -18.61 -1.91
CA ASN A 173 4.89 -18.61 -0.92
C ASN A 173 4.93 -19.85 -0.01
N ASN A 174 5.24 -21.03 -0.57
CA ASN A 174 5.43 -22.25 0.21
C ASN A 174 6.60 -22.14 1.19
N LYS A 175 7.72 -21.54 0.76
CA LYS A 175 8.88 -21.32 1.64
C LYS A 175 8.60 -20.25 2.68
N LEU A 176 7.89 -19.18 2.30
CA LEU A 176 7.47 -18.11 3.23
C LEU A 176 6.61 -18.67 4.38
N LYS A 177 5.69 -19.60 4.05
CA LYS A 177 4.89 -20.31 5.06
C LYS A 177 5.74 -21.06 6.08
N ASN A 178 6.86 -21.64 5.67
CA ASN A 178 7.75 -22.34 6.61
C ASN A 178 8.41 -21.40 7.61
N ILE A 179 8.57 -20.11 7.30
CA ILE A 179 9.11 -19.11 8.22
C ILE A 179 8.20 -18.95 9.43
N THR A 180 6.88 -18.98 9.27
CA THR A 180 5.92 -18.84 10.38
C THR A 180 5.99 -20.00 11.36
N ASN A 181 6.43 -21.18 10.92
CA ASN A 181 6.62 -22.34 11.79
C ASN A 181 7.89 -22.23 12.66
N ILE A 182 8.83 -21.36 12.29
CA ILE A 182 10.10 -21.18 12.99
C ILE A 182 10.02 -20.03 13.99
N PHE A 183 9.33 -18.95 13.64
CA PHE A 183 9.29 -17.71 14.42
C PHE A 183 7.91 -17.47 15.02
N GLN A 184 7.77 -17.57 16.33
CA GLN A 184 6.49 -17.45 17.05
C GLN A 184 5.82 -16.07 16.93
N HIS A 185 6.59 -15.00 16.67
CA HIS A 185 6.10 -13.64 16.50
C HIS A 185 5.69 -13.33 15.04
N VAL A 186 5.70 -14.33 14.17
CA VAL A 186 5.41 -14.19 12.74
C VAL A 186 4.15 -14.93 12.36
N SER A 187 3.27 -14.27 11.64
CA SER A 187 2.07 -14.83 11.02
C SER A 187 2.08 -14.63 9.51
N LEU A 188 1.28 -15.38 8.78
CA LEU A 188 1.14 -15.27 7.33
C LEU A 188 -0.31 -14.99 6.95
N ILE A 189 -0.51 -14.02 6.08
CA ILE A 189 -1.73 -13.84 5.31
C ILE A 189 -1.51 -14.45 3.94
N GLU A 190 -2.31 -15.45 3.60
CA GLU A 190 -2.32 -16.06 2.27
C GLU A 190 -3.37 -15.35 1.41
N THR A 191 -2.92 -14.66 0.36
CA THR A 191 -3.81 -14.04 -0.63
C THR A 191 -4.54 -15.11 -1.43
N SER A 192 -5.82 -14.87 -1.71
CA SER A 192 -6.62 -15.81 -2.49
C SER A 192 -6.16 -15.86 -3.94
N SER A 193 -6.24 -17.05 -4.54
CA SER A 193 -6.05 -17.25 -5.99
C SER A 193 -7.35 -17.16 -6.79
N ASP A 194 -8.47 -16.77 -6.16
CA ASP A 194 -9.73 -16.58 -6.87
C ASP A 194 -9.66 -15.35 -7.77
N TRP A 195 -9.74 -15.56 -9.08
CA TRP A 195 -9.64 -14.51 -10.10
C TRP A 195 -10.66 -13.38 -9.90
N ARG A 196 -11.80 -13.64 -9.27
CA ARG A 196 -12.85 -12.64 -8.98
C ARG A 196 -12.40 -11.56 -8.00
N LEU A 197 -11.37 -11.84 -7.23
CA LEU A 197 -10.75 -10.92 -6.28
C LEU A 197 -9.63 -10.06 -6.90
N TYR A 198 -9.43 -10.19 -8.21
CA TYR A 198 -8.41 -9.45 -8.93
C TYR A 198 -9.03 -8.38 -9.84
N THR A 199 -8.23 -7.39 -10.19
CA THR A 199 -8.61 -6.40 -11.23
C THR A 199 -8.76 -7.09 -12.58
N ARG A 200 -9.41 -6.43 -13.54
CA ARG A 200 -9.57 -6.94 -14.90
C ARG A 200 -8.24 -7.37 -15.55
N HIS A 201 -7.14 -6.74 -15.17
CA HIS A 201 -5.80 -7.09 -15.70
C HIS A 201 -5.21 -8.32 -15.03
N GLY A 202 -5.80 -8.83 -13.93
CA GLY A 202 -5.36 -10.06 -13.27
C GLY A 202 -4.03 -9.98 -12.51
N PHE A 203 -3.49 -8.77 -12.30
CA PHE A 203 -2.23 -8.57 -11.58
C PHE A 203 -2.43 -8.10 -10.15
N HIS A 204 -3.25 -7.09 -9.92
CA HIS A 204 -3.54 -6.57 -8.60
C HIS A 204 -4.86 -7.09 -8.06
N LEU A 205 -4.97 -7.18 -6.75
CA LEU A 205 -6.25 -7.42 -6.08
C LEU A 205 -7.19 -6.24 -6.34
N ASN A 206 -8.48 -6.51 -6.43
CA ASN A 206 -9.52 -5.49 -6.50
C ASN A 206 -9.99 -5.14 -5.08
N ARG A 207 -11.03 -4.29 -4.95
CA ARG A 207 -11.55 -3.85 -3.65
C ARG A 207 -12.13 -4.97 -2.76
N PHE A 208 -12.28 -6.17 -3.28
CA PHE A 208 -12.80 -7.33 -2.56
C PHE A 208 -11.71 -8.39 -2.26
N GLY A 209 -10.50 -8.20 -2.83
CA GLY A 209 -9.34 -9.07 -2.68
C GLY A 209 -8.37 -8.67 -1.58
#